data_2b122ad735c7cad57b40facb7611e0cc
#
_entry.id   2b122ad735c7cad57b40facb7611e0cc
#
_cell.length_a   1.000
_cell.length_b   1.000
_cell.length_c   1.000
_cell.angle_alpha   90.00
_cell.angle_beta   90.00
_cell.angle_gamma   90.00
#
_symmetry.space_group_name_H-M   'P 1'
#
loop_
_entity.id
_entity.type
_entity.pdbx_description
1 polymer ?
#
loop_
_entity_poly.entity_id
_entity_poly.type
_entity_poly.pdbx_seq_one_letter_code
_entity_poly.pdbx_strand_id
1 'polypeptide(L)'
;MADARRTIRAAQVLLVVSAAGLWAASRLTWVELQTFDGLGPPKLVTLSGAGWSSALLPLALLPLATALAALAVRSWALRSLAVLLALASLATGYLAISTLEIPDVAARGAELAHVPVLELVGSKRHYPGPVITLVAAAGTLIAAVLLMRAAASAGRTATKYLAPAARRSAARRDQETPSERTMWDELDEGRDPTDPASDPPPEPDTEGR
;
A
#
# COMPACT_ATOMS: atom_id res chain seq x y z
N MET A 1 -20.54 -13.36 -1.27
CA MET A 1 -19.34 -13.76 -2.05
C MET A 1 -19.21 -13.06 -3.39
N ALA A 2 -20.33 -12.74 -4.09
CA ALA A 2 -20.28 -12.02 -5.36
C ALA A 2 -19.68 -10.62 -5.24
N ASP A 3 -20.02 -9.88 -4.19
CA ASP A 3 -19.55 -8.50 -3.99
C ASP A 3 -18.04 -8.40 -3.72
N ALA A 4 -17.46 -9.32 -2.94
CA ALA A 4 -16.01 -9.35 -2.71
C ALA A 4 -15.23 -9.63 -4.00
N ARG A 5 -15.73 -10.52 -4.85
CA ARG A 5 -15.12 -10.79 -6.16
C ARG A 5 -15.21 -9.59 -7.10
N ARG A 6 -16.34 -8.88 -7.10
CA ARG A 6 -16.50 -7.63 -7.88
C ARG A 6 -15.54 -6.56 -7.42
N THR A 7 -15.40 -6.38 -6.10
CA THR A 7 -14.47 -5.41 -5.51
C THR A 7 -13.02 -5.71 -5.89
N ILE A 8 -12.60 -6.98 -5.83
CA ILE A 8 -11.24 -7.39 -6.23
C ILE A 8 -11.01 -7.13 -7.72
N ARG A 9 -11.96 -7.49 -8.59
CA ARG A 9 -11.85 -7.23 -10.03
C ARG A 9 -11.78 -5.74 -10.33
N ALA A 10 -12.59 -4.91 -9.67
CA ALA A 10 -12.54 -3.46 -9.83
C ALA A 10 -11.18 -2.90 -9.40
N ALA A 11 -10.63 -3.37 -8.26
CA ALA A 11 -9.31 -3.01 -7.82
C ALA A 11 -8.21 -3.41 -8.83
N GLN A 12 -8.29 -4.62 -9.38
CA GLN A 12 -7.34 -5.11 -10.39
C GLN A 12 -7.36 -4.26 -11.67
N VAL A 13 -8.55 -3.97 -12.20
CA VAL A 13 -8.68 -3.11 -13.39
C VAL A 13 -8.10 -1.72 -13.11
N LEU A 14 -8.41 -1.15 -11.94
CA LEU A 14 -7.89 0.15 -11.54
C LEU A 14 -6.36 0.15 -11.41
N LEU A 15 -5.77 -0.92 -10.86
CA LEU A 15 -4.32 -1.09 -10.76
C LEU A 15 -3.65 -1.18 -12.14
N VAL A 16 -4.24 -1.93 -13.08
CA VAL A 16 -3.71 -2.03 -14.44
C VAL A 16 -3.77 -0.69 -15.16
N VAL A 17 -4.89 0.04 -15.03
CA VAL A 17 -5.04 1.38 -15.61
C VAL A 17 -4.05 2.37 -14.98
N SER A 18 -3.88 2.33 -13.65
CA SER A 18 -2.89 3.18 -12.96
C SER A 18 -1.46 2.85 -13.38
N ALA A 19 -1.11 1.56 -13.50
CA ALA A 19 0.20 1.14 -13.98
C ALA A 19 0.48 1.64 -15.41
N ALA A 20 -0.50 1.52 -16.30
CA ALA A 20 -0.41 2.03 -17.66
C ALA A 20 -0.25 3.56 -17.69
N GLY A 21 -1.00 4.27 -16.82
CA GLY A 21 -0.88 5.72 -16.64
C GLY A 21 0.52 6.14 -16.17
N LEU A 22 1.08 5.47 -15.17
CA LEU A 22 2.43 5.72 -14.67
C LEU A 22 3.50 5.42 -15.74
N TRP A 23 3.32 4.33 -16.48
CA TRP A 23 4.21 4.00 -17.59
C TRP A 23 4.17 5.07 -18.68
N ALA A 24 2.98 5.51 -19.08
CA ALA A 24 2.82 6.59 -20.05
C ALA A 24 3.46 7.90 -19.54
N ALA A 25 3.20 8.27 -18.29
CA ALA A 25 3.78 9.46 -17.67
C ALA A 25 5.32 9.40 -17.63
N SER A 26 5.91 8.22 -17.45
CA SER A 26 7.37 8.04 -17.46
C SER A 26 7.99 8.34 -18.84
N ARG A 27 7.22 8.22 -19.91
CA ARG A 27 7.65 8.48 -21.29
C ARG A 27 7.44 9.91 -21.74
N LEU A 28 6.50 10.61 -21.10
CA LEU A 28 6.23 12.01 -21.43
C LEU A 28 7.39 12.91 -21.01
N THR A 29 7.59 13.99 -21.76
CA THR A 29 8.53 15.06 -21.39
C THR A 29 7.97 15.85 -20.21
N TRP A 30 8.75 15.97 -19.13
CA TRP A 30 8.40 16.72 -17.93
C TRP A 30 9.07 18.09 -17.91
N VAL A 31 10.31 18.15 -18.38
CA VAL A 31 11.09 19.40 -18.40
C VAL A 31 11.86 19.49 -19.71
N GLU A 32 11.87 20.69 -20.28
CA GLU A 32 12.72 21.08 -21.39
C GLU A 32 13.71 22.12 -20.91
N LEU A 33 14.97 21.92 -21.21
CA LEU A 33 16.05 22.85 -20.93
C LEU A 33 16.59 23.40 -22.23
N GLN A 34 16.78 24.73 -22.30
CA GLN A 34 17.46 25.37 -23.38
C GLN A 34 18.89 25.71 -22.95
N THR A 35 19.84 25.14 -23.64
CA THR A 35 21.27 25.33 -23.36
C THR A 35 21.95 26.04 -24.51
N PHE A 36 22.92 26.91 -24.18
CA PHE A 36 23.71 27.66 -25.14
C PHE A 36 25.17 27.65 -24.72
N ASP A 37 26.03 27.03 -25.52
CA ASP A 37 27.48 26.89 -25.30
C ASP A 37 28.31 28.03 -25.88
N GLY A 38 27.68 29.05 -26.46
CA GLY A 38 28.35 30.21 -27.09
C GLY A 38 28.95 29.92 -28.48
N LEU A 39 28.91 28.66 -28.94
CA LEU A 39 29.59 28.26 -30.19
C LEU A 39 28.62 27.85 -31.31
N GLY A 40 27.30 27.73 -31.02
CA GLY A 40 26.32 27.27 -31.99
C GLY A 40 24.90 27.73 -31.66
N PRO A 41 23.89 27.26 -32.38
CA PRO A 41 22.50 27.54 -32.02
C PRO A 41 22.12 26.90 -30.67
N PRO A 42 21.18 27.48 -29.90
CA PRO A 42 20.70 26.91 -28.67
C PRO A 42 20.24 25.47 -28.86
N LYS A 43 20.62 24.56 -27.94
CA LYS A 43 20.23 23.15 -27.93
C LYS A 43 19.08 22.94 -26.98
N LEU A 44 18.14 22.09 -27.37
CA LEU A 44 17.04 21.68 -26.54
C LEU A 44 17.33 20.29 -25.91
N VAL A 45 17.39 20.23 -24.60
CA VAL A 45 17.54 18.99 -23.84
C VAL A 45 16.22 18.68 -23.16
N THR A 46 15.61 17.53 -23.48
CA THR A 46 14.33 17.09 -22.92
C THR A 46 14.54 16.03 -21.88
N LEU A 47 13.94 16.21 -20.70
CA LEU A 47 13.92 15.23 -19.63
C LEU A 47 12.54 14.59 -19.56
N SER A 48 12.50 13.26 -19.77
CA SER A 48 11.29 12.45 -19.57
C SER A 48 11.00 12.24 -18.08
N GLY A 49 9.81 11.76 -17.75
CA GLY A 49 9.47 11.39 -16.37
C GLY A 49 10.45 10.36 -15.77
N ALA A 50 10.89 9.37 -16.56
CA ALA A 50 11.89 8.41 -16.13
C ALA A 50 13.29 9.04 -15.94
N GLY A 51 13.65 10.03 -16.74
CA GLY A 51 14.87 10.80 -16.57
C GLY A 51 14.81 11.74 -15.36
N TRP A 52 13.64 12.29 -15.06
CA TRP A 52 13.43 13.14 -13.89
C TRP A 52 13.46 12.35 -12.57
N SER A 53 12.89 11.13 -12.57
CA SER A 53 12.91 10.23 -11.42
C SER A 53 13.02 8.77 -11.87
N SER A 54 14.15 8.15 -11.58
CA SER A 54 14.39 6.73 -11.85
C SER A 54 13.43 5.80 -11.07
N ALA A 55 12.82 6.30 -9.98
CA ALA A 55 11.85 5.57 -9.18
C ALA A 55 10.50 5.37 -9.90
N LEU A 56 10.19 6.16 -10.93
CA LEU A 56 8.88 6.13 -11.58
C LEU A 56 8.60 4.78 -12.28
N LEU A 57 9.61 4.17 -12.88
CA LEU A 57 9.48 2.86 -13.54
C LEU A 57 9.17 1.73 -12.54
N PRO A 58 9.95 1.50 -11.46
CA PRO A 58 9.59 0.50 -10.47
C PRO A 58 8.26 0.78 -9.79
N LEU A 59 7.89 2.06 -9.56
CA LEU A 59 6.59 2.43 -9.03
C LEU A 59 5.43 2.14 -10.00
N ALA A 60 5.67 2.15 -11.32
CA ALA A 60 4.68 1.72 -12.30
C ALA A 60 4.50 0.20 -12.35
N LEU A 61 5.55 -0.58 -12.11
CA LEU A 61 5.50 -2.04 -12.09
C LEU A 61 4.82 -2.59 -10.84
N LEU A 62 4.89 -1.87 -9.72
CA LEU A 62 4.35 -2.34 -8.45
C LEU A 62 2.82 -2.52 -8.45
N PRO A 63 1.98 -1.60 -8.98
CA PRO A 63 0.55 -1.84 -9.13
C PRO A 63 0.24 -3.04 -10.03
N LEU A 64 1.01 -3.23 -11.11
CA LEU A 64 0.84 -4.37 -12.01
C LEU A 64 1.17 -5.70 -11.30
N ALA A 65 2.29 -5.77 -10.61
CA ALA A 65 2.67 -6.93 -9.80
C ALA A 65 1.63 -7.22 -8.71
N THR A 66 1.09 -6.16 -8.07
CA THR A 66 0.04 -6.27 -7.06
C THR A 66 -1.26 -6.82 -7.65
N ALA A 67 -1.65 -6.38 -8.85
CA ALA A 67 -2.84 -6.89 -9.54
C ALA A 67 -2.73 -8.40 -9.79
N LEU A 68 -1.56 -8.89 -10.16
CA LEU A 68 -1.28 -10.33 -10.35
C LEU A 68 -1.23 -11.07 -9.01
N ALA A 69 -0.52 -10.53 -8.02
CA ALA A 69 -0.40 -11.13 -6.70
C ALA A 69 -1.76 -11.27 -6.00
N ALA A 70 -2.69 -10.33 -6.20
CA ALA A 70 -4.03 -10.36 -5.63
C ALA A 70 -4.88 -11.54 -6.13
N LEU A 71 -4.48 -12.24 -7.21
CA LEU A 71 -5.12 -13.47 -7.67
C LEU A 71 -4.73 -14.69 -6.81
N ALA A 72 -3.49 -14.71 -6.33
CA ALA A 72 -2.93 -15.85 -5.61
C ALA A 72 -3.00 -15.69 -4.10
N VAL A 73 -2.96 -14.45 -3.60
CA VAL A 73 -2.80 -14.12 -2.18
C VAL A 73 -4.15 -13.92 -1.49
N ARG A 74 -4.30 -14.46 -0.25
CA ARG A 74 -5.54 -14.36 0.53
C ARG A 74 -5.28 -13.83 1.93
N SER A 75 -6.31 -13.22 2.53
CA SER A 75 -6.37 -12.83 3.95
C SER A 75 -5.26 -11.85 4.37
N TRP A 76 -4.34 -12.26 5.25
CA TRP A 76 -3.32 -11.41 5.85
C TRP A 76 -2.35 -10.82 4.82
N ALA A 77 -1.84 -11.64 3.91
CA ALA A 77 -0.90 -11.18 2.91
C ALA A 77 -1.53 -10.21 1.89
N LEU A 78 -2.86 -10.27 1.67
CA LEU A 78 -3.57 -9.26 0.88
C LEU A 78 -3.64 -7.91 1.61
N ARG A 79 -3.70 -7.91 2.95
CA ARG A 79 -3.65 -6.68 3.75
C ARG A 79 -2.27 -6.03 3.70
N SER A 80 -1.20 -6.80 3.87
CA SER A 80 0.16 -6.26 3.78
C SER A 80 0.45 -5.70 2.39
N LEU A 81 -0.04 -6.37 1.34
CA LEU A 81 0.08 -5.91 -0.04
C LEU A 81 -0.68 -4.58 -0.27
N ALA A 82 -1.89 -4.45 0.30
CA ALA A 82 -2.66 -3.21 0.22
C ALA A 82 -1.98 -2.04 0.95
N VAL A 83 -1.35 -2.29 2.11
CA VAL A 83 -0.58 -1.27 2.83
C VAL A 83 0.65 -0.85 2.02
N LEU A 84 1.42 -1.80 1.48
CA LEU A 84 2.57 -1.52 0.63
C LEU A 84 2.17 -0.66 -0.58
N LEU A 85 1.05 -1.01 -1.21
CA LEU A 85 0.50 -0.27 -2.36
C LEU A 85 0.08 1.16 -1.98
N ALA A 86 -0.53 1.35 -0.80
CA ALA A 86 -0.88 2.67 -0.30
C ALA A 86 0.37 3.54 -0.07
N LEU A 87 1.43 2.99 0.53
CA LEU A 87 2.70 3.69 0.70
C LEU A 87 3.34 4.06 -0.64
N ALA A 88 3.33 3.14 -1.61
CA ALA A 88 3.83 3.42 -2.96
C ALA A 88 3.00 4.51 -3.66
N SER A 89 1.69 4.52 -3.48
CA SER A 89 0.80 5.57 -3.99
C SER A 89 1.16 6.94 -3.40
N LEU A 90 1.38 7.02 -2.08
CA LEU A 90 1.79 8.26 -1.43
C LEU A 90 3.16 8.76 -1.94
N ALA A 91 4.12 7.84 -2.09
CA ALA A 91 5.43 8.18 -2.66
C ALA A 91 5.31 8.70 -4.10
N THR A 92 4.47 8.05 -4.93
CA THR A 92 4.19 8.48 -6.31
C THR A 92 3.51 9.84 -6.35
N GLY A 93 2.53 10.07 -5.48
CA GLY A 93 1.83 11.35 -5.34
C GLY A 93 2.78 12.45 -4.90
N TYR A 94 3.65 12.19 -3.94
CA TYR A 94 4.68 13.12 -3.51
C TYR A 94 5.63 13.52 -4.65
N LEU A 95 6.09 12.54 -5.45
CA LEU A 95 6.93 12.82 -6.63
C LEU A 95 6.22 13.73 -7.64
N ALA A 96 4.94 13.52 -7.89
CA ALA A 96 4.15 14.33 -8.80
C ALA A 96 3.98 15.76 -8.27
N ILE A 97 3.58 15.91 -7.02
CA ILE A 97 3.36 17.22 -6.36
C ILE A 97 4.69 17.99 -6.27
N SER A 98 5.76 17.34 -5.82
CA SER A 98 7.06 17.99 -5.68
C SER A 98 7.56 18.56 -7.02
N THR A 99 7.30 17.86 -8.13
CA THR A 99 7.65 18.36 -9.47
C THR A 99 6.80 19.57 -9.87
N LEU A 100 5.54 19.64 -9.41
CA LEU A 100 4.66 20.75 -9.70
C LEU A 100 4.99 22.00 -8.88
N GLU A 101 5.44 21.82 -7.63
CA GLU A 101 5.69 22.91 -6.67
C GLU A 101 7.12 23.45 -6.67
N ILE A 102 8.12 22.68 -7.12
CA ILE A 102 9.51 23.14 -7.14
C ILE A 102 9.62 24.44 -8.00
N PRO A 103 10.01 25.57 -7.38
CA PRO A 103 10.05 26.85 -8.10
C PRO A 103 11.10 26.85 -9.22
N ASP A 104 12.25 26.25 -8.98
CA ASP A 104 13.38 26.21 -9.93
C ASP A 104 13.64 24.77 -10.41
N VAL A 105 12.94 24.37 -11.47
CA VAL A 105 13.20 23.09 -12.15
C VAL A 105 14.50 23.13 -12.97
N ALA A 106 15.06 24.32 -13.24
CA ALA A 106 16.22 24.51 -14.08
C ALA A 106 17.47 23.91 -13.42
N ALA A 107 17.73 24.23 -12.15
CA ALA A 107 18.90 23.74 -11.43
C ALA A 107 18.92 22.21 -11.34
N ARG A 108 17.80 21.61 -10.90
CA ARG A 108 17.69 20.16 -10.83
C ARG A 108 17.69 19.49 -12.21
N GLY A 109 17.07 20.12 -13.19
CA GLY A 109 17.08 19.64 -14.56
C GLY A 109 18.48 19.64 -15.17
N ALA A 110 19.28 20.70 -14.93
CA ALA A 110 20.67 20.80 -15.38
C ALA A 110 21.53 19.68 -14.75
N GLU A 111 21.37 19.43 -13.44
CA GLU A 111 22.06 18.35 -12.75
C GLU A 111 21.73 16.98 -13.36
N LEU A 112 20.45 16.68 -13.57
CA LEU A 112 20.00 15.41 -14.16
C LEU A 112 20.38 15.25 -15.63
N ALA A 113 20.47 16.37 -16.37
CA ALA A 113 20.90 16.39 -17.76
C ALA A 113 22.43 16.43 -17.93
N HIS A 114 23.19 16.56 -16.82
CA HIS A 114 24.66 16.73 -16.81
C HIS A 114 25.10 17.93 -17.63
N VAL A 115 24.34 19.04 -17.57
CA VAL A 115 24.62 20.29 -18.30
C VAL A 115 25.07 21.33 -17.28
N PRO A 116 26.13 22.10 -17.59
CA PRO A 116 26.55 23.21 -16.74
C PRO A 116 25.44 24.26 -16.60
N VAL A 117 25.15 24.67 -15.37
CA VAL A 117 24.09 25.65 -15.08
C VAL A 117 24.37 27.00 -15.79
N LEU A 118 25.65 27.32 -16.04
CA LEU A 118 26.07 28.51 -16.71
C LEU A 118 25.67 28.57 -18.20
N GLU A 119 25.44 27.41 -18.82
CA GLU A 119 24.99 27.31 -20.21
C GLU A 119 23.47 27.34 -20.35
N LEU A 120 22.76 27.40 -19.23
CA LEU A 120 21.30 27.35 -19.20
C LEU A 120 20.71 28.70 -19.54
N VAL A 121 19.99 28.78 -20.66
CA VAL A 121 19.34 30.02 -21.15
C VAL A 121 17.85 30.05 -20.74
N GLY A 122 17.23 28.87 -20.58
CA GLY A 122 15.84 28.79 -20.22
C GLY A 122 15.41 27.38 -19.82
N SER A 123 14.28 27.29 -19.09
CA SER A 123 13.64 26.03 -18.75
C SER A 123 12.14 26.14 -18.94
N LYS A 124 11.52 25.05 -19.40
CA LYS A 124 10.07 24.96 -19.57
C LYS A 124 9.56 23.67 -18.91
N ARG A 125 8.56 23.80 -18.05
CA ARG A 125 7.89 22.68 -17.39
C ARG A 125 6.70 22.24 -18.21
N HIS A 126 6.52 20.91 -18.31
CA HIS A 126 5.35 20.29 -18.92
C HIS A 126 4.49 19.63 -17.84
N TYR A 127 3.23 20.02 -17.75
CA TYR A 127 2.29 19.56 -16.73
C TYR A 127 1.66 18.19 -17.00
N PRO A 128 1.46 17.70 -18.25
CA PRO A 128 0.72 16.46 -18.51
C PRO A 128 1.29 15.24 -17.81
N GLY A 129 2.62 15.08 -17.79
CA GLY A 129 3.28 13.95 -17.13
C GLY A 129 3.01 13.88 -15.62
N PRO A 130 3.35 14.93 -14.84
CA PRO A 130 3.05 15.00 -13.41
C PRO A 130 1.56 14.86 -13.08
N VAL A 131 0.67 15.46 -13.88
CA VAL A 131 -0.78 15.35 -13.66
C VAL A 131 -1.28 13.91 -13.85
N ILE A 132 -0.85 13.23 -14.92
CA ILE A 132 -1.18 11.81 -15.13
C ILE A 132 -0.63 10.95 -13.98
N THR A 133 0.58 11.24 -13.50
CA THR A 133 1.18 10.56 -12.36
C THR A 133 0.33 10.73 -11.11
N LEU A 134 -0.16 11.95 -10.84
CA LEU A 134 -1.02 12.24 -9.69
C LEU A 134 -2.36 11.50 -9.77
N VAL A 135 -2.99 11.49 -10.95
CA VAL A 135 -4.24 10.74 -11.18
C VAL A 135 -4.03 9.24 -11.00
N ALA A 136 -2.92 8.70 -11.53
CA ALA A 136 -2.57 7.30 -11.37
C ALA A 136 -2.26 6.93 -9.89
N ALA A 137 -1.61 7.82 -9.15
CA ALA A 137 -1.40 7.67 -7.72
C ALA A 137 -2.74 7.61 -6.96
N ALA A 138 -3.68 8.53 -7.25
CA ALA A 138 -5.01 8.50 -6.65
C ALA A 138 -5.76 7.19 -6.98
N GLY A 139 -5.70 6.73 -8.23
CA GLY A 139 -6.26 5.43 -8.65
C GLY A 139 -5.65 4.26 -7.88
N THR A 140 -4.32 4.27 -7.72
CA THR A 140 -3.60 3.25 -6.95
C THR A 140 -4.02 3.24 -5.47
N LEU A 141 -4.22 4.42 -4.86
CA LEU A 141 -4.70 4.53 -3.48
C LEU A 141 -6.12 3.98 -3.32
N ILE A 142 -7.01 4.33 -4.24
CA ILE A 142 -8.38 3.79 -4.25
C ILE A 142 -8.35 2.26 -4.37
N ALA A 143 -7.53 1.72 -5.26
CA ALA A 143 -7.36 0.27 -5.41
C ALA A 143 -6.83 -0.38 -4.12
N ALA A 144 -5.87 0.24 -3.43
CA ALA A 144 -5.36 -0.24 -2.14
C ALA A 144 -6.47 -0.30 -1.08
N VAL A 145 -7.33 0.72 -1.00
CA VAL A 145 -8.50 0.74 -0.09
C VAL A 145 -9.50 -0.37 -0.46
N LEU A 146 -9.76 -0.59 -1.73
CA LEU A 146 -10.66 -1.67 -2.20
C LEU A 146 -10.10 -3.05 -1.83
N LEU A 147 -8.79 -3.29 -2.01
CA LEU A 147 -8.12 -4.53 -1.61
C LEU A 147 -8.17 -4.73 -0.09
N MET A 148 -7.95 -3.68 0.70
CA MET A 148 -8.05 -3.73 2.15
C MET A 148 -9.46 -4.11 2.61
N ARG A 149 -10.50 -3.52 2.02
CA ARG A 149 -11.90 -3.85 2.29
C ARG A 149 -12.24 -5.29 1.90
N ALA A 150 -11.77 -5.75 0.75
CA ALA A 150 -11.95 -7.14 0.31
C ALA A 150 -11.26 -8.13 1.26
N ALA A 151 -10.05 -7.83 1.73
CA ALA A 151 -9.33 -8.66 2.70
C ALA A 151 -10.04 -8.72 4.07
N ALA A 152 -10.63 -7.60 4.53
CA ALA A 152 -11.41 -7.55 5.77
C ALA A 152 -12.70 -8.35 5.69
N SER A 153 -13.39 -8.33 4.53
CA SER A 153 -14.61 -9.12 4.33
C SER A 153 -14.34 -10.62 4.25
N ALA A 154 -13.23 -11.03 3.62
CA ALA A 154 -12.84 -12.43 3.53
C ALA A 154 -12.53 -13.05 4.91
N GLY A 155 -11.91 -12.31 5.82
CA GLY A 155 -11.63 -12.75 7.19
C GLY A 155 -12.91 -13.02 7.98
N ARG A 156 -13.91 -12.15 7.87
CA ARG A 156 -15.21 -12.33 8.55
C ARG A 156 -15.99 -13.55 8.05
N THR A 157 -15.88 -13.88 6.77
CA THR A 157 -16.55 -15.04 6.20
C THR A 157 -15.88 -16.35 6.63
N ALA A 158 -14.56 -16.38 6.74
CA ALA A 158 -13.81 -17.53 7.20
C ALA A 158 -14.19 -17.92 8.65
N THR A 159 -14.32 -16.93 9.56
CA THR A 159 -14.76 -17.16 10.95
C THR A 159 -16.21 -17.65 11.05
N LYS A 160 -17.07 -17.22 10.13
CA LYS A 160 -18.48 -17.64 10.12
C LYS A 160 -18.69 -19.09 9.68
N TYR A 161 -17.77 -19.64 8.87
CA TYR A 161 -17.82 -21.03 8.37
C TYR A 161 -16.84 -21.98 9.03
N LEU A 162 -16.21 -21.60 10.15
CA LEU A 162 -15.49 -22.54 10.99
C LEU A 162 -16.46 -23.63 11.46
N ALA A 163 -16.07 -24.90 11.25
CA ALA A 163 -16.83 -26.04 11.73
C ALA A 163 -17.11 -25.89 13.25
N PRO A 164 -18.26 -26.35 13.77
CA PRO A 164 -18.60 -26.21 15.18
C PRO A 164 -17.52 -26.75 16.15
N ALA A 165 -16.76 -27.75 15.73
CA ALA A 165 -15.60 -28.26 16.45
C ALA A 165 -14.43 -27.26 16.50
N ALA A 166 -14.13 -26.56 15.40
CA ALA A 166 -13.09 -25.56 15.35
C ALA A 166 -13.46 -24.26 16.11
N ARG A 167 -14.77 -23.94 16.20
CA ARG A 167 -15.23 -22.84 17.07
C ARG A 167 -15.08 -23.19 18.55
N ARG A 168 -15.38 -24.43 18.92
CA ARG A 168 -15.20 -24.91 20.30
C ARG A 168 -13.72 -24.93 20.70
N SER A 169 -12.82 -25.34 19.81
CA SER A 169 -11.39 -25.34 20.10
C SER A 169 -10.79 -23.94 20.13
N ALA A 170 -11.31 -22.98 19.34
CA ALA A 170 -10.91 -21.56 19.42
C ALA A 170 -11.43 -20.93 20.72
N ALA A 171 -12.69 -21.17 21.09
CA ALA A 171 -13.26 -20.69 22.34
C ALA A 171 -12.58 -21.32 23.60
N ARG A 172 -12.14 -22.58 23.53
CA ARG A 172 -11.32 -23.18 24.58
C ARG A 172 -9.94 -22.54 24.68
N ARG A 173 -9.27 -22.26 23.58
CA ARG A 173 -7.99 -21.56 23.63
C ARG A 173 -8.09 -20.14 24.19
N ASP A 174 -9.18 -19.41 23.87
CA ASP A 174 -9.46 -18.11 24.46
C ASP A 174 -9.80 -18.19 25.95
N GLN A 175 -10.28 -19.37 26.44
CA GLN A 175 -10.51 -19.66 27.84
C GLN A 175 -9.28 -20.26 28.54
N GLU A 176 -8.42 -21.00 27.83
CA GLU A 176 -7.18 -21.59 28.33
C GLU A 176 -5.99 -20.60 28.37
N THR A 177 -6.08 -19.45 27.68
CA THR A 177 -5.20 -18.30 27.92
C THR A 177 -5.94 -17.33 28.85
N PRO A 178 -5.73 -17.40 30.17
CA PRO A 178 -6.25 -16.38 31.08
C PRO A 178 -5.76 -15.03 30.59
N SER A 179 -6.66 -14.08 30.36
CA SER A 179 -6.21 -12.74 30.02
C SER A 179 -5.33 -12.24 31.16
N GLU A 180 -4.28 -11.47 30.86
CA GLU A 180 -3.42 -10.88 31.92
C GLU A 180 -4.26 -10.24 33.03
N ARG A 181 -5.42 -9.69 32.71
CA ARG A 181 -6.36 -9.13 33.66
C ARG A 181 -6.99 -10.17 34.59
N THR A 182 -7.40 -11.34 34.09
CA THR A 182 -7.95 -12.42 34.93
C THR A 182 -6.90 -13.00 35.87
N MET A 183 -5.64 -13.10 35.42
CA MET A 183 -4.54 -13.52 36.29
C MET A 183 -4.27 -12.50 37.41
N TRP A 184 -4.36 -11.22 37.14
CA TRP A 184 -4.22 -10.18 38.15
C TRP A 184 -5.39 -10.12 39.12
N ASP A 185 -6.62 -10.29 38.63
CA ASP A 185 -7.83 -10.34 39.47
C ASP A 185 -7.82 -11.58 40.40
N GLU A 186 -7.32 -12.74 39.93
CA GLU A 186 -7.16 -13.96 40.77
C GLU A 186 -6.05 -13.80 41.81
N LEU A 187 -4.98 -13.10 41.50
CA LEU A 187 -3.91 -12.78 42.46
C LEU A 187 -4.38 -11.77 43.51
N ASP A 188 -5.20 -10.79 43.13
CA ASP A 188 -5.80 -9.82 44.08
C ASP A 188 -6.86 -10.51 45.01
N GLU A 189 -7.52 -11.58 44.54
CA GLU A 189 -8.39 -12.43 45.36
C GLU A 189 -7.61 -13.46 46.24
N GLY A 190 -6.26 -13.47 46.14
CA GLY A 190 -5.39 -14.36 46.92
C GLY A 190 -5.36 -15.79 46.44
N ARG A 191 -5.83 -16.07 45.22
CA ARG A 191 -5.74 -17.37 44.56
C ARG A 191 -4.51 -17.44 43.71
N ASP A 192 -3.69 -18.47 43.91
CA ASP A 192 -2.53 -18.74 43.06
C ASP A 192 -2.96 -19.57 41.84
N PRO A 193 -2.98 -18.99 40.61
CA PRO A 193 -3.39 -19.69 39.40
C PRO A 193 -2.45 -20.85 39.01
N THR A 194 -1.31 -21.01 39.71
CA THR A 194 -0.33 -22.07 39.47
C THR A 194 -0.44 -23.21 40.49
N ASP A 195 -1.29 -23.08 41.51
CA ASP A 195 -1.48 -24.12 42.54
C ASP A 195 -2.67 -25.05 42.16
N PRO A 196 -2.41 -26.31 41.76
CA PRO A 196 -3.46 -27.27 41.41
C PRO A 196 -4.37 -27.67 42.61
N ALA A 197 -4.06 -27.24 43.85
CA ALA A 197 -4.87 -27.50 45.04
C ALA A 197 -5.97 -26.48 45.28
N SER A 198 -6.03 -25.39 44.46
CA SER A 198 -7.05 -24.32 44.60
C SER A 198 -8.33 -24.57 43.78
N ASP A 199 -8.45 -25.69 43.07
CA ASP A 199 -9.70 -26.08 42.43
C ASP A 199 -10.73 -26.48 43.47
N PRO A 200 -11.95 -25.92 43.47
CA PRO A 200 -13.01 -26.35 44.38
C PRO A 200 -13.35 -27.82 44.07
N PRO A 201 -13.61 -28.64 45.10
CA PRO A 201 -13.95 -30.03 44.88
C PRO A 201 -15.22 -30.13 44.03
N PRO A 202 -15.30 -31.13 43.11
CA PRO A 202 -16.45 -31.30 42.26
C PRO A 202 -17.70 -31.47 43.13
N GLU A 203 -18.74 -30.66 42.85
CA GLU A 203 -20.04 -30.78 43.53
C GLU A 203 -20.55 -32.21 43.34
N PRO A 204 -21.06 -32.88 44.42
CA PRO A 204 -21.59 -34.22 44.29
C PRO A 204 -22.86 -34.18 43.44
N ASP A 205 -22.85 -34.96 42.35
CA ASP A 205 -24.02 -35.21 41.50
C ASP A 205 -25.22 -35.63 42.38
N THR A 206 -26.15 -34.72 42.58
CA THR A 206 -27.46 -35.00 43.12
C THR A 206 -28.35 -35.52 41.99
N GLU A 207 -28.01 -36.70 41.45
CA GLU A 207 -29.01 -37.57 40.80
C GLU A 207 -29.76 -38.35 41.87
N GLY A 208 -31.03 -38.09 41.90
CA GLY A 208 -31.89 -39.04 42.58
C GLY A 208 -33.17 -38.47 43.19
N ARG A 209 -34.21 -38.33 42.48
CA ARG A 209 -35.50 -38.93 42.70
C ARG A 209 -36.62 -38.27 41.96
#